data_73bdcf54de543fde64ac9f51017e777b
#
_entry.id   73bdcf54de543fde64ac9f51017e777b
#
_cell.length_a   1.000
_cell.length_b   1.000
_cell.length_c   1.000
_cell.angle_alpha   90.00
_cell.angle_beta   90.00
_cell.angle_gamma   90.00
#
_symmetry.space_group_name_H-M   'P 1'
#
loop_
_entity.id
_entity.type
_entity.pdbx_description
1 polymer ?
#
loop_
_entity_poly.entity_id
_entity_poly.type
_entity_poly.pdbx_seq_one_letter_code
_entity_poly.pdbx_strand_id
1 'polypeptide(L)'
;MLYRITNAIAHPNHTVTITWSDNVTGVVDLSPVIAKGNVFAPLQDAGYFVEKMRIALDRLGLEWPNRVDFSADGLRFRAFPEEAEAEFGEAERKSRSQPATVQHAP
;
A
#
# COMPACT_ATOMS: atom_id res chain seq x y z
N MET A 1 11.07 7.82 1.52
CA MET A 1 11.65 7.06 0.40
C MET A 1 10.60 6.75 -0.63
N LEU A 2 10.97 6.78 -1.90
CA LEU A 2 10.04 6.51 -2.98
C LEU A 2 10.31 5.14 -3.59
N TYR A 3 9.38 4.22 -3.39
CA TYR A 3 9.51 2.88 -3.94
C TYR A 3 8.84 2.79 -5.29
N ARG A 4 9.35 1.89 -6.14
CA ARG A 4 8.70 1.54 -7.39
C ARG A 4 8.44 0.05 -7.40
N ILE A 5 7.42 -0.37 -8.15
CA ILE A 5 7.04 -1.77 -8.24
C ILE A 5 7.61 -2.35 -9.52
N THR A 6 8.37 -3.43 -9.39
CA THR A 6 8.94 -4.10 -10.56
C THR A 6 8.11 -5.31 -10.98
N ASN A 7 7.39 -5.92 -10.04
CA ASN A 7 6.53 -7.05 -10.37
C ASN A 7 5.39 -7.13 -9.37
N ALA A 8 4.24 -7.63 -9.81
CA ALA A 8 3.09 -7.80 -8.93
C ALA A 8 2.21 -8.92 -9.45
N ILE A 9 1.76 -9.77 -8.55
CA ILE A 9 0.88 -10.90 -8.88
C ILE A 9 -0.30 -10.85 -7.92
N ALA A 10 -1.51 -10.66 -8.45
CA ALA A 10 -2.72 -10.65 -7.65
C ALA A 10 -3.24 -12.07 -7.48
N HIS A 11 -3.77 -12.36 -6.30
CA HIS A 11 -4.29 -13.67 -5.97
C HIS A 11 -5.78 -13.61 -5.65
N PRO A 12 -6.52 -14.71 -5.83
CA PRO A 12 -7.97 -14.69 -5.60
C PRO A 12 -8.40 -14.37 -4.18
N ASN A 13 -7.51 -14.52 -3.21
CA ASN A 13 -7.82 -14.21 -1.82
C ASN A 13 -7.59 -12.73 -1.48
N HIS A 14 -7.47 -11.90 -2.50
CA HIS A 14 -7.29 -10.45 -2.36
C HIS A 14 -5.95 -10.07 -1.73
N THR A 15 -4.94 -10.91 -1.93
CA THR A 15 -3.57 -10.55 -1.61
C THR A 15 -2.81 -10.31 -2.91
N VAL A 16 -1.72 -9.57 -2.82
CA VAL A 16 -0.84 -9.32 -3.95
C VAL A 16 0.58 -9.56 -3.52
N THR A 17 1.30 -10.38 -4.29
CA THR A 17 2.73 -10.55 -4.10
C THR A 17 3.43 -9.49 -4.91
N ILE A 18 4.21 -8.64 -4.24
CA ILE A 18 4.84 -7.48 -4.89
C ILE A 18 6.34 -7.55 -4.71
N THR A 19 7.06 -7.24 -5.79
CA THR A 19 8.50 -7.02 -5.74
C THR A 19 8.74 -5.55 -6.02
N TRP A 20 9.48 -4.91 -5.14
CA TRP A 20 9.80 -3.49 -5.27
C TRP A 20 11.18 -3.32 -5.91
N SER A 21 11.51 -2.08 -6.26
CA SER A 21 12.73 -1.76 -7.00
C SER A 21 14.02 -2.06 -6.24
N ASP A 22 13.95 -2.24 -4.93
CA ASP A 22 15.10 -2.66 -4.14
C ASP A 22 15.21 -4.17 -4.02
N ASN A 23 14.46 -4.90 -4.85
CA ASN A 23 14.43 -6.38 -4.90
C ASN A 23 13.83 -7.05 -3.68
N VAL A 24 13.15 -6.30 -2.85
CA VAL A 24 12.42 -6.88 -1.71
C VAL A 24 11.05 -7.34 -2.20
N THR A 25 10.65 -8.53 -1.81
CA THR A 25 9.35 -9.10 -2.17
C THR A 25 8.53 -9.30 -0.90
N GLY A 26 7.26 -8.96 -0.96
CA GLY A 26 6.35 -9.16 0.15
C GLY A 26 4.93 -9.42 -0.32
N VAL A 27 4.07 -9.81 0.60
CA VAL A 27 2.67 -10.06 0.31
C VAL A 27 1.83 -9.03 1.05
N VAL A 28 0.94 -8.38 0.30
CA VAL A 28 0.06 -7.37 0.86
C VAL A 28 -1.35 -7.93 0.88
N ASP A 29 -2.00 -7.90 2.04
CA ASP A 29 -3.38 -8.33 2.16
C ASP A 29 -4.28 -7.10 2.03
N LEU A 30 -5.01 -7.01 0.94
CA LEU A 30 -5.91 -5.90 0.68
C LEU A 30 -7.35 -6.20 1.07
N SER A 31 -7.61 -7.41 1.58
CA SER A 31 -8.98 -7.78 1.91
C SER A 31 -9.64 -6.83 2.93
N PRO A 32 -8.95 -6.32 3.95
CA PRO A 32 -9.64 -5.42 4.87
C PRO A 32 -10.11 -4.12 4.22
N VAL A 33 -9.33 -3.54 3.33
CA VAL A 33 -9.74 -2.30 2.69
C VAL A 33 -10.80 -2.57 1.64
N ILE A 34 -10.70 -3.68 0.92
CA ILE A 34 -11.66 -4.04 -0.12
C ILE A 34 -13.03 -4.33 0.52
N ALA A 35 -13.04 -4.91 1.71
CA ALA A 35 -14.27 -5.22 2.42
C ALA A 35 -15.10 -3.98 2.75
N LYS A 36 -14.49 -2.80 2.74
CA LYS A 36 -15.23 -1.57 3.02
C LYS A 36 -16.24 -1.23 1.94
N GLY A 37 -16.09 -1.79 0.74
CA GLY A 37 -17.06 -1.55 -0.33
C GLY A 37 -16.87 -0.18 -0.96
N ASN A 38 -17.98 0.43 -1.39
CA ASN A 38 -17.97 1.71 -2.08
C ASN A 38 -17.09 1.63 -3.32
N VAL A 39 -16.08 2.48 -3.45
CA VAL A 39 -15.21 2.44 -4.64
C VAL A 39 -14.48 1.11 -4.78
N PHE A 40 -14.31 0.37 -3.68
CA PHE A 40 -13.63 -0.90 -3.73
C PHE A 40 -14.53 -2.08 -4.06
N ALA A 41 -15.85 -1.85 -4.16
CA ALA A 41 -16.80 -2.93 -4.35
C ALA A 41 -16.47 -3.84 -5.55
N PRO A 42 -16.08 -3.31 -6.72
CA PRO A 42 -15.74 -4.19 -7.84
C PRO A 42 -14.59 -5.15 -7.54
N LEU A 43 -13.68 -4.73 -6.68
CA LEU A 43 -12.52 -5.55 -6.32
C LEU A 43 -12.90 -6.72 -5.42
N GLN A 44 -14.11 -6.71 -4.85
CA GLN A 44 -14.57 -7.84 -4.05
C GLN A 44 -14.75 -9.10 -4.90
N ASP A 45 -14.98 -8.92 -6.19
CA ASP A 45 -15.00 -10.04 -7.11
C ASP A 45 -13.57 -10.50 -7.37
N ALA A 46 -13.27 -11.76 -7.03
CA ALA A 46 -11.91 -12.27 -7.15
C ALA A 46 -11.39 -12.22 -8.58
N GLY A 47 -12.24 -12.51 -9.55
CA GLY A 47 -11.84 -12.49 -10.96
C GLY A 47 -11.46 -11.07 -11.39
N TYR A 48 -12.28 -10.08 -11.03
CA TYR A 48 -11.99 -8.70 -11.37
C TYR A 48 -10.66 -8.28 -10.71
N PHE A 49 -10.50 -8.61 -9.44
CA PHE A 49 -9.30 -8.26 -8.70
C PHE A 49 -8.04 -8.78 -9.39
N VAL A 50 -8.06 -10.06 -9.76
CA VAL A 50 -6.89 -10.69 -10.36
C VAL A 50 -6.67 -10.22 -11.79
N GLU A 51 -7.74 -10.20 -12.60
CA GLU A 51 -7.59 -9.98 -14.03
C GLU A 51 -7.42 -8.53 -14.42
N LYS A 52 -7.94 -7.61 -13.61
CA LYS A 52 -7.92 -6.20 -13.99
C LYS A 52 -6.84 -5.39 -13.31
N MET A 53 -6.05 -5.99 -12.43
CA MET A 53 -4.96 -5.29 -11.78
C MET A 53 -3.84 -4.99 -12.78
N ARG A 54 -3.27 -3.79 -12.67
CA ARG A 54 -2.11 -3.42 -13.46
C ARG A 54 -1.12 -2.64 -12.63
N ILE A 55 0.15 -2.73 -12.99
CA ILE A 55 1.16 -1.84 -12.46
C ILE A 55 1.06 -0.54 -13.26
N ALA A 56 1.01 0.59 -12.57
CA ALA A 56 0.95 1.89 -13.22
C ALA A 56 2.17 2.10 -14.10
N LEU A 57 2.02 2.92 -15.14
CA LEU A 57 3.11 3.14 -16.09
C LEU A 57 4.36 3.69 -15.44
N ASP A 58 4.21 4.55 -14.43
CA ASP A 58 5.34 5.12 -13.71
C ASP A 58 5.87 4.19 -12.63
N ARG A 59 5.23 3.03 -12.45
CA ARG A 59 5.58 2.01 -11.47
C ARG A 59 5.44 2.47 -10.02
N LEU A 60 4.68 3.52 -9.81
CA LEU A 60 4.49 4.07 -8.47
C LEU A 60 3.25 3.54 -7.78
N GLY A 61 2.58 2.54 -8.35
CA GLY A 61 1.42 1.95 -7.72
C GLY A 61 0.79 0.85 -8.53
N LEU A 62 -0.26 0.27 -7.97
CA LEU A 62 -1.13 -0.68 -8.64
C LEU A 62 -2.46 0.00 -8.90
N GLU A 63 -3.12 -0.34 -9.98
CA GLU A 63 -4.38 0.31 -10.33
C GLU A 63 -5.36 -0.66 -10.95
N TRP A 64 -6.63 -0.33 -10.84
CA TRP A 64 -7.75 -1.05 -11.45
C TRP A 64 -8.56 -0.07 -12.28
N PRO A 65 -9.31 -0.56 -13.28
CA PRO A 65 -10.01 0.36 -14.22
C PRO A 65 -11.04 1.27 -13.59
N ASN A 66 -11.58 0.93 -12.42
CA ASN A 66 -12.59 1.75 -11.75
C ASN A 66 -11.96 2.87 -10.92
N ARG A 67 -10.73 3.26 -11.25
CA ARG A 67 -10.02 4.38 -10.62
C ARG A 67 -9.57 4.11 -9.20
N VAL A 68 -9.51 2.84 -8.82
CA VAL A 68 -8.89 2.46 -7.56
C VAL A 68 -7.40 2.28 -7.79
N ASP A 69 -6.60 2.89 -6.93
CA ASP A 69 -5.16 2.67 -6.99
C ASP A 69 -4.57 2.65 -5.59
N PHE A 70 -3.39 2.05 -5.49
CA PHE A 70 -2.64 1.98 -4.24
C PHE A 70 -1.20 2.33 -4.55
N SER A 71 -0.62 3.23 -3.78
CA SER A 71 0.76 3.67 -4.02
C SER A 71 1.76 2.58 -3.65
N ALA A 72 2.88 2.57 -4.34
CA ALA A 72 3.95 1.61 -4.06
C ALA A 72 4.45 1.75 -2.62
N ASP A 73 4.56 2.97 -2.12
CA ASP A 73 4.98 3.21 -0.75
C ASP A 73 3.95 2.70 0.25
N GLY A 74 2.68 2.98 0.01
CA GLY A 74 1.62 2.52 0.89
C GLY A 74 1.53 1.01 0.96
N LEU A 75 1.70 0.35 -0.20
CA LEU A 75 1.71 -1.10 -0.24
C LEU A 75 2.93 -1.67 0.49
N ARG A 76 4.08 -1.01 0.35
CA ARG A 76 5.29 -1.43 1.05
C ARG A 76 5.07 -1.43 2.55
N PHE A 77 4.46 -0.37 3.07
CA PHE A 77 4.25 -0.25 4.50
C PHE A 77 3.14 -1.17 5.00
N ARG A 78 2.22 -1.58 4.13
CA ARG A 78 1.25 -2.61 4.51
C ARG A 78 1.91 -3.98 4.63
N ALA A 79 2.87 -4.26 3.74
CA ALA A 79 3.59 -5.54 3.78
C ALA A 79 4.57 -5.60 4.94
N PHE A 80 5.15 -4.47 5.30
CA PHE A 80 6.20 -4.41 6.32
C PHE A 80 5.89 -3.26 7.27
N PRO A 81 4.95 -3.44 8.19
CA PRO A 81 4.54 -2.35 9.10
C PRO A 81 5.68 -1.79 9.93
N GLU A 82 6.68 -2.58 10.23
CA GLU A 82 7.81 -2.11 11.02
C GLU A 82 8.64 -1.09 10.26
N GLU A 83 8.62 -1.13 8.94
CA GLU A 83 9.31 -0.11 8.15
C GLU A 83 8.60 1.23 8.25
N ALA A 84 7.27 1.21 8.25
CA ALA A 84 6.50 2.43 8.43
C ALA A 84 6.76 3.02 9.80
N GLU A 85 6.80 2.18 10.81
CA GLU A 85 7.07 2.60 12.17
C GLU A 85 8.45 3.25 12.26
N ALA A 86 9.47 2.62 11.68
CA ALA A 86 10.82 3.16 11.74
C ALA A 86 10.92 4.51 11.04
N GLU A 87 10.25 4.67 9.91
CA GLU A 87 10.36 5.90 9.14
C GLU A 87 9.49 7.02 9.70
N PHE A 88 8.21 6.75 9.98
CA PHE A 88 7.29 7.78 10.41
C PHE A 88 7.29 7.97 11.92
N GLY A 89 7.58 6.92 12.67
CA GLY A 89 7.67 7.03 14.11
C GLY A 89 8.80 7.93 14.52
N GLU A 90 9.90 7.88 13.82
CA GLU A 90 11.03 8.74 14.12
C GLU A 90 10.72 10.19 13.80
N ALA A 91 10.07 10.45 12.69
CA ALA A 91 9.68 11.80 12.35
C ALA A 91 8.71 12.36 13.38
N GLU A 92 7.82 11.53 13.87
CA GLU A 92 6.88 11.92 14.88
C GLU A 92 7.56 12.26 16.18
N ARG A 93 8.54 11.48 16.58
CA ARG A 93 9.29 11.75 17.80
C ARG A 93 10.05 13.06 17.70
N LYS A 94 10.62 13.36 16.56
CA LYS A 94 11.29 14.64 16.37
C LYS A 94 10.32 15.81 16.48
N SER A 95 9.15 15.63 15.94
CA SER A 95 8.13 16.65 16.06
C SER A 95 7.76 16.89 17.50
N ARG A 96 7.61 15.85 18.28
CA ARG A 96 7.21 15.98 19.66
C ARG A 96 8.25 16.60 20.55
N SER A 97 9.49 16.61 20.12
CA SER A 97 10.51 17.22 20.94
C SER A 97 10.43 18.72 20.88
N GLN A 98 9.61 19.29 20.04
CA GLN A 98 9.45 20.71 19.98
C GLN A 98 8.43 21.17 21.01
N PRO A 99 8.68 22.29 21.64
CA PRO A 99 7.89 22.66 22.78
C PRO A 99 6.44 22.81 22.46
N ALA A 100 5.96 23.20 21.58
CA ALA A 100 4.61 23.42 21.48
C ALA A 100 3.80 22.33 21.05
N THR A 101 4.32 21.33 20.84
CA THR A 101 3.55 20.43 20.27
C THR A 101 2.85 19.57 20.95
N VAL A 102 2.45 19.77 21.24
CA VAL A 102 1.88 19.08 21.75
C VAL A 102 0.87 18.53 21.34
N GLN A 103 0.48 18.59 21.01
CA GLN A 103 -0.30 18.04 20.74
C GLN A 103 -0.68 17.43 19.93
N HIS A 104 -0.65 17.20 19.71
CA HIS A 104 -1.04 16.57 19.16
C HIS A 104 -1.20 15.63 19.07
N ALA A 105 -1.28 15.57 19.20
CA ALA A 105 -1.34 14.83 19.13
C ALA A 105 -1.73 14.23 18.85
N PRO A 106 -1.93 13.78 18.65
CA PRO A 106 -2.21 12.90 18.31
C PRO A 106 -2.31 12.19 17.94
#